data_7d51b32a43b22dc5b385cc9ecd2a8189
#
_entry.id   7d51b32a43b22dc5b385cc9ecd2a8189
#
_cell.length_a   1.000
_cell.length_b   1.000
_cell.length_c   1.000
_cell.angle_alpha   90.00
_cell.angle_beta   90.00
_cell.angle_gamma   90.00
#
_symmetry.space_group_name_H-M   'P 1'
#
loop_
_entity.id
_entity.type
_entity.pdbx_description
1 polymer ?
#
loop_
_entity_poly.entity_id
_entity_poly.type
_entity_poly.pdbx_seq_one_letter_code
_entity_poly.pdbx_strand_id
1 'polypeptide(L)'
;VEQIMPKRAKELMQNENWILVDVRPQIDWCRKHAYPSKNCQYFIPLEVRDLRTFTKQAASLAIFPERVFSSSGYANVEENENFIEEVVEEGLWGEKVILYDDVGGVIGEEMMDFQDGVQTPSLMAIHELVARGFGAENIKHMAAGLEWWDEVEDFEIGSAEQMPMGM
;
A
#
# COMPACT_ATOMS: atom_id res chain seq x y z
N VAL A 1 10.03 9.19 8.81
CA VAL A 1 8.66 8.66 8.67
C VAL A 1 8.30 7.94 9.97
N GLU A 2 7.14 8.28 10.53
CA GLU A 2 6.63 7.66 11.76
C GLU A 2 5.77 6.44 11.41
N GLN A 3 5.94 5.38 12.19
CA GLN A 3 5.08 4.21 12.13
C GLN A 3 3.96 4.32 13.15
N ILE A 4 2.74 4.04 12.74
CA ILE A 4 1.54 4.14 13.56
C ILE A 4 0.68 2.88 13.43
N MET A 5 -0.17 2.65 14.42
CA MET A 5 -1.17 1.58 14.41
C MET A 5 -2.50 2.06 13.82
N PRO A 6 -3.39 1.17 13.34
CA PRO A 6 -4.66 1.53 12.72
C PRO A 6 -5.52 2.48 13.56
N LYS A 7 -5.58 2.31 14.87
CA LYS A 7 -6.32 3.20 15.77
C LYS A 7 -5.79 4.65 15.70
N ARG A 8 -4.47 4.82 15.71
CA ARG A 8 -3.85 6.15 15.59
C ARG A 8 -4.06 6.73 14.19
N ALA A 9 -4.03 5.91 13.16
CA ALA A 9 -4.34 6.34 11.80
C ALA A 9 -5.75 6.93 11.72
N LYS A 10 -6.75 6.24 12.28
CA LYS A 10 -8.14 6.73 12.32
C LYS A 10 -8.29 8.06 13.06
N GLU A 11 -7.63 8.22 14.20
CA GLU A 11 -7.61 9.49 14.95
C GLU A 11 -7.03 10.64 14.11
N LEU A 12 -5.91 10.39 13.42
CA LEU A 12 -5.26 11.39 12.56
C LEU A 12 -6.14 11.79 11.37
N MET A 13 -6.82 10.83 10.76
CA MET A 13 -7.76 11.08 9.67
C MET A 13 -8.93 11.95 10.13
N GLN A 14 -9.46 11.70 11.32
CA GLN A 14 -10.61 12.43 11.86
C GLN A 14 -10.26 13.83 12.36
N ASN A 15 -9.10 14.01 12.98
CA ASN A 15 -8.76 15.22 13.72
C ASN A 15 -7.74 16.12 13.01
N GLU A 16 -6.92 15.57 12.13
CA GLU A 16 -5.76 16.27 11.55
C GLU A 16 -5.72 16.22 10.01
N ASN A 17 -6.79 15.76 9.37
CA ASN A 17 -6.93 15.67 7.91
C ASN A 17 -5.84 14.83 7.21
N TRP A 18 -5.37 13.77 7.85
CA TRP A 18 -4.51 12.80 7.19
C TRP A 18 -5.32 11.94 6.23
N ILE A 19 -4.73 11.63 5.08
CA ILE A 19 -5.35 10.84 4.02
C ILE A 19 -4.76 9.43 4.03
N LEU A 20 -5.61 8.42 4.16
CA LEU A 20 -5.20 7.03 4.10
C LEU A 20 -5.04 6.59 2.63
N VAL A 21 -3.91 6.00 2.31
CA VAL A 21 -3.53 5.60 0.94
C VAL A 21 -3.17 4.12 0.89
N ASP A 22 -3.94 3.38 0.13
CA ASP A 22 -3.71 1.96 -0.17
C ASP A 22 -2.76 1.84 -1.35
N VAL A 23 -1.63 1.16 -1.17
CA VAL A 23 -0.62 0.99 -2.22
C VAL A 23 -0.69 -0.37 -2.91
N ARG A 24 -1.70 -1.17 -2.58
CA ARG A 24 -1.96 -2.46 -3.23
C ARG A 24 -2.48 -2.27 -4.65
N PRO A 25 -2.44 -3.33 -5.47
CA PRO A 25 -3.09 -3.32 -6.77
C PRO A 25 -4.55 -2.88 -6.67
N GLN A 26 -5.00 -2.10 -7.65
CA GLN A 26 -6.38 -1.56 -7.69
C GLN A 26 -7.45 -2.65 -7.54
N ILE A 27 -7.21 -3.83 -8.09
CA ILE A 27 -8.16 -4.94 -7.99
C ILE A 27 -8.36 -5.40 -6.55
N ASP A 28 -7.31 -5.37 -5.72
CA ASP A 28 -7.38 -5.72 -4.30
C ASP A 28 -8.11 -4.63 -3.52
N TRP A 29 -7.79 -3.37 -3.81
CA TRP A 29 -8.50 -2.23 -3.23
C TRP A 29 -10.00 -2.25 -3.57
N CYS A 30 -10.36 -2.56 -4.82
CA CYS A 30 -11.75 -2.69 -5.22
C CYS A 30 -12.51 -3.80 -4.49
N ARG A 31 -11.82 -4.88 -4.12
CA ARG A 31 -12.44 -5.98 -3.37
C ARG A 31 -12.67 -5.64 -1.91
N LYS A 32 -11.66 -5.08 -1.27
CA LYS A 32 -11.68 -4.75 0.15
C LYS A 32 -10.61 -3.72 0.47
N HIS A 33 -10.97 -2.65 1.13
CA HIS A 33 -10.03 -1.62 1.58
C HIS A 33 -10.47 -0.98 2.88
N ALA A 34 -9.54 -0.37 3.61
CA ALA A 34 -9.87 0.46 4.75
C ALA A 34 -10.62 1.71 4.28
N TYR A 35 -11.75 2.03 4.87
CA TYR A 35 -12.56 3.17 4.46
C TYR A 35 -12.47 4.32 5.47
N PRO A 36 -12.36 5.58 5.01
CA PRO A 36 -12.09 5.98 3.62
C PRO A 36 -10.62 5.89 3.27
N SER A 37 -10.29 5.42 2.06
CA SER A 37 -8.92 5.46 1.55
C SER A 37 -8.88 5.77 0.06
N LYS A 38 -7.76 6.31 -0.40
CA LYS A 38 -7.43 6.43 -1.82
C LYS A 38 -6.53 5.27 -2.23
N ASN A 39 -6.50 4.93 -3.51
CA ASN A 39 -5.60 3.92 -4.06
C ASN A 39 -4.57 4.54 -4.99
N CYS A 40 -3.30 4.30 -4.71
CA CYS A 40 -2.18 4.59 -5.61
C CYS A 40 -1.32 3.34 -5.67
N GLN A 41 -1.39 2.61 -6.76
CA GLN A 41 -0.76 1.31 -6.90
C GLN A 41 0.77 1.43 -6.95
N TYR A 42 1.47 0.85 -5.99
CA TYR A 42 2.93 0.71 -6.08
C TYR A 42 3.34 -0.51 -6.90
N PHE A 43 2.59 -1.60 -6.78
CA PHE A 43 2.69 -2.77 -7.66
C PHE A 43 1.44 -2.92 -8.50
N ILE A 44 1.65 -3.30 -9.76
CA ILE A 44 0.59 -3.65 -10.69
C ILE A 44 0.71 -5.12 -11.10
N PRO A 45 -0.41 -5.81 -11.36
CA PRO A 45 -0.37 -7.17 -11.85
C PRO A 45 0.31 -7.26 -13.20
N LEU A 46 1.18 -8.26 -13.38
CA LEU A 46 1.74 -8.60 -14.68
C LEU A 46 0.69 -9.27 -15.55
N GLU A 47 0.38 -8.66 -16.68
CA GLU A 47 -0.40 -9.30 -17.72
C GLU A 47 0.52 -10.14 -18.62
N VAL A 48 0.29 -11.44 -18.65
CA VAL A 48 1.05 -12.35 -19.56
C VAL A 48 0.55 -12.15 -20.97
N ARG A 49 1.18 -11.24 -21.72
CA ARG A 49 0.83 -10.99 -23.12
C ARG A 49 1.86 -11.51 -24.11
N ASP A 50 3.10 -11.75 -23.67
CA ASP A 50 4.19 -12.19 -24.51
C ASP A 50 5.30 -12.91 -23.74
N LEU A 51 6.31 -13.41 -24.48
CA LEU A 51 7.47 -14.10 -23.92
C LEU A 51 8.31 -13.21 -22.99
N ARG A 52 8.32 -11.89 -23.21
CA ARG A 52 9.01 -10.92 -22.36
C ARG A 52 8.37 -10.84 -20.98
N THR A 53 7.04 -10.83 -20.94
CA THR A 53 6.27 -10.83 -19.69
C THR A 53 6.49 -12.14 -18.94
N PHE A 54 6.54 -13.27 -19.65
CA PHE A 54 6.84 -14.57 -19.06
C PHE A 54 8.25 -14.63 -18.44
N THR A 55 9.27 -14.07 -19.12
CA THR A 55 10.63 -14.02 -18.56
C THR A 55 10.74 -13.07 -17.36
N LYS A 56 10.04 -11.94 -17.35
CA LYS A 56 9.94 -11.05 -16.19
C LYS A 56 9.26 -11.74 -15.01
N GLN A 57 8.20 -12.50 -15.25
CA GLN A 57 7.52 -13.31 -14.23
C GLN A 57 8.44 -14.35 -13.61
N ALA A 58 9.15 -15.12 -14.45
CA ALA A 58 10.08 -16.14 -13.98
C ALA A 58 11.25 -15.52 -13.19
N ALA A 59 11.77 -14.39 -13.63
CA ALA A 59 12.81 -13.64 -12.92
C ALA A 59 12.30 -13.08 -11.59
N SER A 60 11.09 -12.56 -11.55
CA SER A 60 10.46 -12.05 -10.33
C SER A 60 10.28 -13.14 -9.28
N LEU A 61 9.81 -14.32 -9.69
CA LEU A 61 9.66 -15.48 -8.80
C LEU A 61 11.01 -16.02 -8.29
N ALA A 62 12.06 -15.98 -9.13
CA ALA A 62 13.38 -16.47 -8.77
C ALA A 62 14.14 -15.53 -7.82
N ILE A 63 13.96 -14.20 -8.01
CA ILE A 63 14.70 -13.19 -7.25
C ILE A 63 13.96 -12.85 -5.94
N PHE A 64 12.63 -12.97 -5.92
CA PHE A 64 11.80 -12.56 -4.80
C PHE A 64 10.73 -13.62 -4.44
N PRO A 65 11.17 -14.84 -4.03
CA PRO A 65 10.21 -15.88 -3.66
C PRO A 65 9.29 -15.46 -2.51
N GLU A 66 9.70 -14.47 -1.70
CA GLU A 66 8.92 -13.94 -0.59
C GLU A 66 8.05 -12.73 -0.95
N ARG A 67 8.14 -12.21 -2.18
CA ARG A 67 7.31 -11.12 -2.68
C ARG A 67 5.96 -11.57 -3.26
N VAL A 68 5.58 -12.78 -3.00
CA VAL A 68 4.22 -13.30 -3.26
C VAL A 68 3.28 -12.77 -2.17
N PHE A 69 3.12 -11.48 -2.11
CA PHE A 69 2.47 -10.81 -0.98
C PHE A 69 1.14 -10.17 -1.32
N SER A 70 0.40 -10.72 -2.20
CA SER A 70 -0.98 -10.32 -2.16
C SER A 70 -1.81 -11.44 -1.59
N SER A 71 -2.58 -11.13 -0.57
CA SER A 71 -3.67 -11.94 -0.07
C SER A 71 -4.64 -12.36 -1.19
N SER A 72 -4.60 -11.67 -2.33
CA SER A 72 -5.37 -11.95 -3.55
C SER A 72 -4.76 -13.03 -4.45
N GLY A 73 -3.58 -13.57 -4.11
CA GLY A 73 -2.95 -14.64 -4.90
C GLY A 73 -2.29 -14.18 -6.20
N TYR A 74 -2.00 -12.90 -6.36
CA TYR A 74 -1.14 -12.42 -7.45
C TYR A 74 0.30 -12.85 -7.19
N ALA A 75 0.69 -13.95 -7.77
CA ALA A 75 2.07 -14.42 -7.74
C ALA A 75 3.01 -13.50 -8.53
N ASN A 76 2.49 -12.63 -9.39
CA ASN A 76 3.25 -11.88 -10.38
C ASN A 76 2.82 -10.43 -10.39
N VAL A 77 3.67 -9.57 -9.86
CA VAL A 77 3.50 -8.12 -9.87
C VAL A 77 4.79 -7.46 -10.35
N GLU A 78 4.69 -6.29 -10.92
CA GLU A 78 5.82 -5.42 -11.23
C GLU A 78 5.63 -4.05 -10.58
N GLU A 79 6.74 -3.34 -10.37
CA GLU A 79 6.69 -1.96 -9.88
C GLU A 79 5.96 -1.10 -10.90
N ASN A 80 5.07 -0.26 -10.41
CA ASN A 80 4.34 0.70 -11.23
C ASN A 80 5.24 1.90 -11.53
N GLU A 81 5.73 2.00 -12.73
CA GLU A 81 6.58 3.12 -13.17
C GLU A 81 5.85 4.48 -13.08
N ASN A 82 4.51 4.46 -13.05
CA ASN A 82 3.68 5.65 -12.96
C ASN A 82 3.19 5.95 -11.53
N PHE A 83 3.74 5.30 -10.51
CA PHE A 83 3.28 5.47 -9.12
C PHE A 83 3.32 6.93 -8.66
N ILE A 84 4.38 7.65 -8.97
CA ILE A 84 4.51 9.07 -8.60
C ILE A 84 3.48 9.93 -9.33
N GLU A 85 3.25 9.68 -10.60
CA GLU A 85 2.23 10.35 -11.40
C GLU A 85 0.83 10.12 -10.81
N GLU A 86 0.51 8.89 -10.41
CA GLU A 86 -0.76 8.58 -9.75
C GLU A 86 -0.93 9.37 -8.44
N VAL A 87 0.11 9.48 -7.63
CA VAL A 87 0.10 10.28 -6.38
C VAL A 87 -0.18 11.75 -6.66
N VAL A 88 0.39 12.29 -7.73
CA VAL A 88 0.16 13.68 -8.16
C VAL A 88 -1.25 13.86 -8.71
N GLU A 89 -1.72 12.95 -9.57
CA GLU A 89 -3.05 13.01 -10.18
C GLU A 89 -4.17 12.90 -9.15
N GLU A 90 -3.96 12.08 -8.09
CA GLU A 90 -4.88 11.97 -6.96
C GLU A 90 -4.85 13.18 -6.02
N GLY A 91 -4.00 14.17 -6.30
CA GLY A 91 -3.86 15.39 -5.50
C GLY A 91 -3.22 15.16 -4.13
N LEU A 92 -2.39 14.12 -4.01
CA LEU A 92 -1.77 13.74 -2.74
C LEU A 92 -0.39 14.35 -2.54
N TRP A 93 0.24 14.88 -3.59
CA TRP A 93 1.57 15.45 -3.49
C TRP A 93 1.60 16.69 -2.59
N GLY A 94 2.37 16.58 -1.49
CA GLY A 94 2.46 17.65 -0.49
C GLY A 94 1.38 17.60 0.60
N GLU A 95 0.43 16.66 0.51
CA GLU A 95 -0.56 16.41 1.55
C GLU A 95 -0.01 15.52 2.67
N LYS A 96 -0.75 15.38 3.76
CA LYS A 96 -0.45 14.47 4.86
C LYS A 96 -1.01 13.09 4.54
N VAL A 97 -0.16 12.11 4.31
CA VAL A 97 -0.56 10.77 3.86
C VAL A 97 -0.14 9.67 4.82
N ILE A 98 -0.99 8.67 4.96
CA ILE A 98 -0.72 7.43 5.71
C ILE A 98 -0.76 6.29 4.70
N LEU A 99 0.37 5.67 4.43
CA LEU A 99 0.45 4.54 3.49
C LEU A 99 0.25 3.21 4.21
N TYR A 100 -0.48 2.30 3.57
CA TYR A 100 -0.69 0.94 4.05
C TYR A 100 -0.79 -0.08 2.91
N ASP A 101 -0.59 -1.33 3.27
CA ASP A 101 -0.84 -2.53 2.46
C ASP A 101 -1.58 -3.59 3.29
N ASP A 102 -1.56 -4.85 2.88
CA ASP A 102 -2.27 -5.93 3.60
C ASP A 102 -1.73 -6.16 5.01
N VAL A 103 -0.41 -6.29 5.12
CA VAL A 103 0.27 -6.75 6.36
C VAL A 103 1.07 -5.65 7.04
N GLY A 104 1.36 -4.59 6.35
CA GLY A 104 2.10 -3.43 6.85
C GLY A 104 3.45 -3.80 7.41
N GLY A 105 4.53 -3.76 6.96
CA GLY A 105 5.85 -4.08 7.54
C GLY A 105 6.17 -3.25 8.79
N VAL A 106 7.37 -3.37 9.28
CA VAL A 106 7.87 -2.66 10.45
C VAL A 106 9.07 -1.82 10.07
N ILE A 107 9.07 -0.56 10.48
CA ILE A 107 10.24 0.33 10.37
C ILE A 107 11.07 0.19 11.65
N GLY A 108 12.28 -0.38 11.57
CA GLY A 108 13.24 -0.44 12.66
C GLY A 108 13.33 -1.76 13.42
N GLU A 109 14.34 -1.86 14.29
CA GLU A 109 14.80 -3.08 14.93
C GLU A 109 13.97 -3.55 16.15
N GLU A 110 12.88 -2.88 16.50
CA GLU A 110 12.25 -3.07 17.81
C GLU A 110 11.15 -4.13 17.89
N MET A 111 10.82 -4.82 16.82
CA MET A 111 9.89 -5.96 16.89
C MET A 111 10.61 -7.28 16.60
N MET A 112 10.93 -7.99 17.67
CA MET A 112 11.79 -9.18 17.70
C MET A 112 11.31 -10.41 16.92
N ASP A 113 10.12 -10.39 16.32
CA ASP A 113 9.55 -11.52 15.58
C ASP A 113 9.56 -11.33 14.05
N PHE A 114 9.93 -10.18 13.54
CA PHE A 114 10.11 -9.94 12.12
C PHE A 114 11.58 -9.74 11.80
N GLN A 115 12.23 -10.83 11.39
CA GLN A 115 13.63 -10.78 10.98
C GLN A 115 13.82 -9.77 9.86
N ASP A 116 14.83 -8.93 10.05
CA ASP A 116 15.51 -8.05 9.11
C ASP A 116 14.90 -7.89 7.71
N GLY A 117 14.24 -6.76 7.47
CA GLY A 117 14.16 -6.24 6.12
C GLY A 117 13.12 -6.86 5.20
N VAL A 118 12.01 -7.37 5.70
CA VAL A 118 10.88 -7.66 4.80
C VAL A 118 10.35 -6.33 4.26
N GLN A 119 10.77 -6.03 3.04
CA GLN A 119 10.28 -4.85 2.33
C GLN A 119 8.85 -5.10 1.87
N THR A 120 7.89 -4.52 2.58
CA THR A 120 6.51 -4.55 2.13
C THR A 120 6.25 -3.48 1.06
N PRO A 121 5.19 -3.62 0.26
CA PRO A 121 4.82 -2.62 -0.74
C PRO A 121 4.70 -1.21 -0.17
N SER A 122 4.11 -1.05 1.01
CA SER A 122 3.95 0.25 1.65
C SER A 122 5.30 0.88 2.04
N LEU A 123 6.25 0.09 2.54
CA LEU A 123 7.60 0.59 2.87
C LEU A 123 8.39 0.98 1.61
N MET A 124 8.26 0.21 0.54
CA MET A 124 8.89 0.53 -0.75
C MET A 124 8.30 1.81 -1.36
N ALA A 125 6.99 1.96 -1.33
CA ALA A 125 6.29 3.16 -1.77
C ALA A 125 6.73 4.40 -0.99
N ILE A 126 6.87 4.30 0.33
CA ILE A 126 7.39 5.37 1.18
C ILE A 126 8.81 5.75 0.78
N HIS A 127 9.68 4.76 0.58
CA HIS A 127 11.04 5.01 0.14
C HIS A 127 11.10 5.78 -1.19
N GLU A 128 10.28 5.38 -2.16
CA GLU A 128 10.20 6.04 -3.47
C GLU A 128 9.71 7.49 -3.33
N LEU A 129 8.66 7.73 -2.56
CA LEU A 129 8.13 9.08 -2.31
C LEU A 129 9.19 10.00 -1.70
N VAL A 130 9.88 9.55 -0.66
CA VAL A 130 10.94 10.33 0.00
C VAL A 130 12.11 10.57 -0.96
N ALA A 131 12.53 9.58 -1.71
CA ALA A 131 13.60 9.70 -2.71
C ALA A 131 13.25 10.72 -3.81
N ARG A 132 11.97 10.90 -4.12
CA ARG A 132 11.48 11.91 -5.09
C ARG A 132 11.20 13.28 -4.47
N GLY A 133 11.47 13.46 -3.17
CA GLY A 133 11.35 14.74 -2.49
C GLY A 133 10.00 15.01 -1.83
N PHE A 134 9.18 13.99 -1.65
CA PHE A 134 8.02 14.11 -0.77
C PHE A 134 8.50 14.29 0.68
N GLY A 135 7.94 15.26 1.40
CA GLY A 135 8.36 15.55 2.77
C GLY A 135 8.10 14.35 3.70
N ALA A 136 9.16 13.81 4.31
CA ALA A 136 9.05 12.66 5.20
C ALA A 136 8.18 12.94 6.45
N GLU A 137 8.08 14.19 6.86
CA GLU A 137 7.21 14.67 7.94
C GLU A 137 5.71 14.57 7.59
N ASN A 138 5.40 14.55 6.30
CA ASN A 138 4.04 14.42 5.78
C ASN A 138 3.66 12.98 5.43
N ILE A 139 4.53 12.02 5.74
CA ILE A 139 4.28 10.60 5.50
C ILE A 139 4.27 9.85 6.83
N LYS A 140 3.25 8.99 7.01
CA LYS A 140 3.23 7.98 8.06
C LYS A 140 3.02 6.60 7.44
N HIS A 141 3.49 5.59 8.15
CA HIS A 141 3.30 4.19 7.78
C HIS A 141 2.34 3.51 8.75
N MET A 142 1.27 2.90 8.23
CA MET A 142 0.36 2.11 9.06
C MET A 142 0.87 0.67 9.17
N ALA A 143 1.45 0.34 10.30
CA ALA A 143 1.85 -1.02 10.62
C ALA A 143 0.63 -1.94 10.72
N ALA A 144 0.87 -3.24 10.51
CA ALA A 144 -0.15 -4.28 10.55
C ALA A 144 -1.28 -4.14 9.50
N GLY A 145 -1.21 -3.13 8.65
CA GLY A 145 -1.99 -2.99 7.43
C GLY A 145 -3.50 -3.20 7.56
N LEU A 146 -4.08 -3.69 6.46
CA LEU A 146 -5.52 -3.94 6.38
C LEU A 146 -6.00 -5.06 7.31
N GLU A 147 -5.15 -6.04 7.59
CA GLU A 147 -5.54 -7.17 8.47
C GLU A 147 -5.99 -6.68 9.84
N TRP A 148 -5.24 -5.79 10.46
CA TRP A 148 -5.60 -5.22 11.76
C TRP A 148 -6.69 -4.16 11.69
N TRP A 149 -6.83 -3.49 10.57
CA TRP A 149 -7.95 -2.58 10.36
C TRP A 149 -9.28 -3.31 10.40
N ASP A 150 -9.34 -4.47 9.77
CA ASP A 150 -10.54 -5.32 9.70
C ASP A 150 -10.91 -5.98 11.04
N GLU A 151 -9.92 -6.24 11.89
CA GLU A 151 -10.14 -6.86 13.20
C GLU A 151 -10.65 -5.89 14.28
N VAL A 152 -10.53 -4.58 14.06
CA VAL A 152 -10.98 -3.58 15.03
C VAL A 152 -12.46 -3.28 14.80
N GLU A 153 -13.27 -3.54 15.82
CA GLU A 153 -14.68 -3.13 15.81
C GLU A 153 -14.81 -1.62 15.50
N ASP A 154 -15.84 -1.24 14.77
CA ASP A 154 -16.12 0.14 14.33
C ASP A 154 -15.20 0.71 13.24
N PHE A 155 -14.31 -0.10 12.65
CA PHE A 155 -13.53 0.34 11.50
C PHE A 155 -14.25 -0.07 10.21
N GLU A 156 -14.50 0.90 9.35
CA GLU A 156 -15.26 0.68 8.13
C GLU A 156 -14.39 0.07 7.04
N ILE A 157 -14.94 -0.95 6.38
CA ILE A 157 -14.36 -1.58 5.19
C ILE A 157 -15.17 -1.13 3.97
N GLY A 158 -14.46 -0.69 2.94
CA GLY A 158 -15.04 -0.35 1.64
C GLY A 158 -14.84 -1.45 0.62
N SER A 159 -15.71 -1.46 -0.39
CA SER A 159 -15.54 -2.23 -1.63
C SER A 159 -16.11 -1.47 -2.81
N ALA A 160 -15.68 -1.82 -4.03
CA ALA A 160 -16.19 -1.16 -5.24
C ALA A 160 -17.71 -1.33 -5.44
N GLU A 161 -18.31 -2.38 -4.88
CA GLU A 161 -19.76 -2.60 -4.93
C GLU A 161 -20.54 -1.56 -4.12
N GLN A 162 -19.88 -0.89 -3.18
CA GLN A 162 -20.49 0.16 -2.34
C GLN A 162 -20.24 1.57 -2.89
N MET A 163 -19.42 1.71 -3.91
CA MET A 163 -19.25 2.99 -4.59
C MET A 163 -20.49 3.30 -5.43
N PRO A 164 -21.11 4.48 -5.27
CA PRO A 164 -22.20 4.88 -6.14
C PRO A 164 -21.69 4.87 -7.58
N MET A 165 -22.31 4.04 -8.44
CA MET A 165 -22.02 4.02 -9.86
C MET A 165 -22.37 5.38 -10.44
N GLY A 166 -21.37 6.12 -10.88
CA GLY A 166 -21.54 7.31 -11.72
C GLY A 166 -21.51 8.63 -10.97
N MET A 167 -20.37 9.14 -10.88
CA MET A 167 -20.13 10.55 -11.25
C MET A 167 -18.79 10.66 -11.94
#